data_8597ab0cd1a92eaffb607f5231042dd6
#
_entry.id   8597ab0cd1a92eaffb607f5231042dd6
#
_cell.length_a   1.000
_cell.length_b   1.000
_cell.length_c   1.000
_cell.angle_alpha   90.00
_cell.angle_beta   90.00
_cell.angle_gamma   90.00
#
_symmetry.space_group_name_H-M   'P 1'
#
loop_
_entity.id
_entity.type
_entity.pdbx_description
1 polymer ?
#
loop_
_entity_poly.entity_id
_entity_poly.type
_entity_poly.pdbx_seq_one_letter_code
_entity_poly.pdbx_strand_id
1 'polypeptide(L)'
;MSKYHGLCAVRYGKHVAHKAPLMVIALAAGLFAGCLSRPALTRQLFTFATPATRSSAGPKNGRVLAIRHISVAAPFAGQSFVYRTGELAYEQDPYAQFLVVPEEDLQEPLRGYLLNSGQFEAVTEAGSALKPTLLVEISVPQLYGDFLNRTEPAAVLEISFTFFGAPNGLPDKMISQKSYHQRIPLKARTAAALMAGWNEALRRIMDQAAHIAAM
;
A
#
# COMPACT_ATOMS: atom_id res chain seq x y z
N MET A 1 44.59 -26.56 -96.38
CA MET A 1 43.30 -27.12 -96.84
C MET A 1 42.39 -27.26 -95.61
N SER A 2 41.37 -26.42 -95.55
CA SER A 2 39.95 -26.79 -95.45
C SER A 2 39.54 -27.48 -94.12
N LYS A 3 38.54 -27.17 -93.40
CA LYS A 3 37.26 -26.41 -93.47
C LYS A 3 36.54 -26.50 -92.12
N TYR A 4 35.87 -25.38 -91.72
CA TYR A 4 34.50 -25.26 -91.25
C TYR A 4 34.01 -25.82 -89.89
N HIS A 5 33.53 -24.96 -89.12
CA HIS A 5 32.19 -24.68 -88.60
C HIS A 5 31.77 -25.35 -87.29
N GLY A 6 31.33 -24.59 -86.39
CA GLY A 6 30.00 -24.61 -85.79
C GLY A 6 29.89 -23.86 -84.49
N LEU A 7 29.35 -22.60 -84.53
CA LEU A 7 28.85 -21.90 -83.34
C LEU A 7 27.60 -22.61 -82.77
N CYS A 8 27.59 -22.86 -81.51
CA CYS A 8 26.31 -23.07 -80.79
C CYS A 8 26.29 -22.18 -79.59
N ALA A 9 25.61 -21.06 -79.72
CA ALA A 9 25.36 -20.11 -78.66
C ALA A 9 24.24 -20.66 -77.75
N VAL A 10 24.57 -21.02 -76.51
CA VAL A 10 23.58 -21.34 -75.50
C VAL A 10 23.22 -20.04 -74.78
N ARG A 11 22.02 -19.52 -75.03
CA ARG A 11 21.40 -18.45 -74.31
C ARG A 11 21.05 -18.92 -72.90
N TYR A 12 21.82 -18.49 -71.92
CA TYR A 12 21.49 -18.68 -70.49
C TYR A 12 20.54 -17.57 -70.03
N GLY A 13 19.29 -17.90 -69.80
CA GLY A 13 18.23 -17.01 -69.37
C GLY A 13 18.48 -16.48 -67.99
N LYS A 14 18.67 -15.17 -67.84
CA LYS A 14 18.69 -14.41 -66.59
C LYS A 14 17.25 -14.15 -66.10
N HIS A 15 16.70 -14.99 -65.23
CA HIS A 15 15.47 -14.70 -64.50
C HIS A 15 15.45 -15.35 -63.11
N VAL A 16 16.45 -15.10 -62.23
CA VAL A 16 16.34 -15.47 -60.79
C VAL A 16 17.09 -14.46 -59.94
N ALA A 17 16.72 -13.18 -59.97
CA ALA A 17 17.46 -12.19 -59.16
C ALA A 17 16.60 -11.16 -58.41
N HIS A 18 15.27 -11.29 -58.31
CA HIS A 18 14.48 -10.21 -57.67
C HIS A 18 13.58 -10.64 -56.52
N LYS A 19 13.57 -11.90 -56.10
CA LYS A 19 12.72 -12.35 -54.96
C LYS A 19 13.46 -12.43 -53.62
N ALA A 20 14.78 -12.50 -53.62
CA ALA A 20 15.59 -12.59 -52.39
C ALA A 20 15.58 -11.30 -51.52
N PRO A 21 15.68 -10.06 -52.07
CA PRO A 21 15.69 -8.87 -51.25
C PRO A 21 14.34 -8.56 -50.57
N LEU A 22 13.22 -8.91 -51.25
CA LEU A 22 11.86 -8.70 -50.68
C LEU A 22 11.59 -9.62 -49.49
N MET A 23 12.09 -10.85 -49.50
CA MET A 23 11.92 -11.80 -48.42
C MET A 23 12.75 -11.44 -47.18
N VAL A 24 13.94 -10.89 -47.37
CA VAL A 24 14.79 -10.39 -46.27
C VAL A 24 14.20 -9.14 -45.61
N ILE A 25 13.62 -8.24 -46.39
CA ILE A 25 12.95 -7.03 -45.85
C ILE A 25 11.70 -7.41 -45.08
N ALA A 26 10.90 -8.38 -45.53
CA ALA A 26 9.71 -8.86 -44.81
C ALA A 26 10.09 -9.57 -43.51
N LEU A 27 11.19 -10.31 -43.44
CA LEU A 27 11.67 -10.96 -42.23
C LEU A 27 12.24 -9.96 -41.24
N ALA A 28 12.93 -8.90 -41.67
CA ALA A 28 13.43 -7.83 -40.84
C ALA A 28 12.29 -6.96 -40.24
N ALA A 29 11.22 -6.69 -41.02
CA ALA A 29 10.05 -5.95 -40.53
C ALA A 29 9.28 -6.71 -39.42
N GLY A 30 9.25 -8.05 -39.47
CA GLY A 30 8.63 -8.89 -38.45
C GLY A 30 9.34 -8.87 -37.09
N LEU A 31 10.65 -8.62 -37.07
CA LEU A 31 11.44 -8.56 -35.85
C LEU A 31 11.27 -7.24 -35.08
N PHE A 32 10.84 -6.16 -35.74
CA PHE A 32 10.57 -4.85 -35.08
C PHE A 32 9.15 -4.74 -34.52
N ALA A 33 8.21 -5.57 -34.90
CA ALA A 33 6.83 -5.55 -34.42
C ALA A 33 6.66 -6.08 -32.98
N GLY A 34 7.65 -6.81 -32.44
CA GLY A 34 7.58 -7.44 -31.12
C GLY A 34 7.84 -6.50 -29.92
N CYS A 35 8.30 -5.27 -30.12
CA CYS A 35 8.73 -4.39 -29.02
C CYS A 35 7.72 -3.33 -28.58
N LEU A 36 6.52 -3.26 -29.20
CA LEU A 36 5.61 -2.11 -28.96
C LEU A 36 4.42 -2.38 -28.01
N SER A 37 4.34 -3.51 -27.34
CA SER A 37 3.17 -3.83 -26.50
C SER A 37 3.54 -4.29 -25.09
N ARG A 38 4.40 -3.55 -24.40
CA ARG A 38 4.41 -3.66 -22.94
C ARG A 38 3.37 -2.68 -22.39
N PRO A 39 2.28 -3.18 -21.75
CA PRO A 39 1.37 -2.28 -21.06
C PRO A 39 2.20 -1.47 -20.06
N ALA A 40 2.08 -0.14 -20.13
CA ALA A 40 2.70 0.74 -19.15
C ALA A 40 2.11 0.35 -17.79
N LEU A 41 2.95 -0.16 -16.89
CA LEU A 41 2.54 -0.46 -15.53
C LEU A 41 2.20 0.87 -14.85
N THR A 42 0.91 1.09 -14.67
CA THR A 42 0.40 2.33 -14.05
C THR A 42 0.56 2.21 -12.53
N ARG A 43 1.14 3.25 -11.91
CA ARG A 43 1.20 3.36 -10.46
C ARG A 43 -0.20 3.48 -9.90
N GLN A 44 -0.51 2.67 -8.90
CA GLN A 44 -1.78 2.68 -8.16
C GLN A 44 -1.56 3.36 -6.80
N LEU A 45 -2.39 4.34 -6.51
CA LEU A 45 -2.35 5.07 -5.24
C LEU A 45 -3.55 4.67 -4.38
N PHE A 46 -3.28 4.44 -3.11
CA PHE A 46 -4.25 3.96 -2.12
C PHE A 46 -4.25 4.87 -0.89
N THR A 47 -5.36 4.88 -0.16
CA THR A 47 -5.51 5.58 1.11
C THR A 47 -6.34 4.76 2.08
N PHE A 48 -6.13 4.93 3.38
CA PHE A 48 -6.97 4.33 4.39
C PHE A 48 -8.38 4.92 4.33
N ALA A 49 -9.38 4.07 4.50
CA ALA A 49 -10.77 4.50 4.53
C ALA A 49 -11.07 5.18 5.88
N THR A 50 -11.72 6.34 5.82
CA THR A 50 -12.32 6.94 7.01
C THR A 50 -13.50 6.07 7.46
N PRO A 51 -13.59 5.70 8.75
CA PRO A 51 -14.65 4.85 9.22
C PRO A 51 -16.02 5.50 9.04
N ALA A 52 -17.00 4.70 8.64
CA ALA A 52 -18.39 5.14 8.67
C ALA A 52 -18.77 5.48 10.13
N THR A 53 -19.39 6.62 10.32
CA THR A 53 -19.84 7.11 11.63
C THR A 53 -20.80 6.11 12.25
N ARG A 54 -20.35 5.38 13.27
CA ARG A 54 -21.25 4.71 14.21
C ARG A 54 -21.37 5.62 15.41
N SER A 55 -22.49 6.30 15.55
CA SER A 55 -22.80 7.01 16.78
C SER A 55 -22.97 5.96 17.88
N SER A 56 -21.99 5.81 18.75
CA SER A 56 -22.21 5.07 19.98
C SER A 56 -23.03 5.97 20.90
N ALA A 57 -24.22 5.50 21.28
CA ALA A 57 -25.15 6.21 22.16
C ALA A 57 -24.72 6.14 23.66
N GLY A 58 -23.42 5.99 23.93
CA GLY A 58 -22.91 5.96 25.31
C GLY A 58 -22.77 7.35 25.92
N PRO A 59 -22.84 7.47 27.23
CA PRO A 59 -22.55 8.75 27.91
C PRO A 59 -21.07 9.13 27.67
N LYS A 60 -20.83 10.33 27.18
CA LYS A 60 -19.49 10.90 27.05
C LYS A 60 -18.87 11.05 28.43
N ASN A 61 -17.58 10.77 28.55
CA ASN A 61 -16.86 10.84 29.82
C ASN A 61 -16.39 12.27 30.18
N GLY A 62 -16.76 13.30 29.39
CA GLY A 62 -16.36 14.69 29.59
C GLY A 62 -14.87 14.94 29.31
N ARG A 63 -14.12 13.97 28.78
CA ARG A 63 -12.70 14.12 28.48
C ARG A 63 -12.48 14.65 27.08
N VAL A 64 -11.55 15.56 26.92
CA VAL A 64 -11.01 16.00 25.63
C VAL A 64 -9.73 15.24 25.37
N LEU A 65 -9.71 14.44 24.32
CA LEU A 65 -8.55 13.68 23.87
C LEU A 65 -7.80 14.46 22.80
N ALA A 66 -6.47 14.59 22.90
CA ALA A 66 -5.66 15.04 21.79
C ALA A 66 -4.72 13.94 21.29
N ILE A 67 -4.68 13.73 19.98
CA ILE A 67 -3.65 12.92 19.33
C ILE A 67 -2.39 13.77 19.31
N ARG A 68 -1.36 13.33 20.06
CA ARG A 68 -0.10 14.06 20.19
C ARG A 68 0.85 13.74 19.03
N HIS A 69 0.95 12.48 18.69
CA HIS A 69 1.88 11.98 17.68
C HIS A 69 1.42 10.64 17.16
N ILE A 70 1.58 10.44 15.85
CA ILE A 70 1.48 9.15 15.20
C ILE A 70 2.86 8.85 14.64
N SER A 71 3.38 7.65 14.81
CA SER A 71 4.65 7.22 14.24
C SER A 71 4.50 5.86 13.57
N VAL A 72 5.18 5.67 12.46
CA VAL A 72 5.25 4.38 11.75
C VAL A 72 6.70 3.91 11.77
N ALA A 73 6.91 2.63 12.07
CA ALA A 73 8.26 2.07 12.10
C ALA A 73 8.96 2.27 10.75
N ALA A 74 10.23 2.65 10.79
CA ALA A 74 11.01 3.07 9.62
C ALA A 74 10.94 2.14 8.39
N PRO A 75 10.90 0.81 8.52
CA PRO A 75 10.75 -0.09 7.38
C PRO A 75 9.43 0.10 6.62
N PHE A 76 8.39 0.64 7.26
CA PHE A 76 7.02 0.79 6.76
C PHE A 76 6.59 2.25 6.61
N ALA A 77 7.47 3.21 6.91
CA ALA A 77 7.14 4.65 6.93
C ALA A 77 7.08 5.27 5.52
N GLY A 78 7.60 4.60 4.49
CA GLY A 78 7.55 5.07 3.11
C GLY A 78 6.18 4.89 2.46
N GLN A 79 5.98 5.53 1.30
CA GLN A 79 4.72 5.40 0.55
C GLN A 79 4.55 4.02 -0.10
N SER A 80 5.63 3.33 -0.47
CA SER A 80 5.53 2.03 -1.13
C SER A 80 4.93 0.97 -0.23
N PHE A 81 4.05 0.14 -0.78
CA PHE A 81 3.58 -1.05 -0.06
C PHE A 81 4.76 -1.98 0.20
N VAL A 82 4.78 -2.57 1.39
CA VAL A 82 5.84 -3.48 1.82
C VAL A 82 5.29 -4.89 1.93
N TYR A 83 6.00 -5.83 1.34
CA TYR A 83 5.67 -7.26 1.40
C TYR A 83 6.77 -8.04 2.11
N ARG A 84 6.39 -8.87 3.05
CA ARG A 84 7.29 -9.86 3.65
C ARG A 84 7.34 -11.08 2.74
N THR A 85 8.50 -11.36 2.15
CA THR A 85 8.71 -12.44 1.18
C THR A 85 9.59 -13.57 1.73
N GLY A 86 10.28 -13.33 2.85
CA GLY A 86 11.10 -14.29 3.57
C GLY A 86 11.06 -14.06 5.07
N GLU A 87 11.76 -14.87 5.86
CA GLU A 87 11.78 -14.75 7.31
C GLU A 87 12.25 -13.35 7.77
N LEU A 88 13.30 -12.85 7.14
CA LEU A 88 13.88 -11.51 7.36
C LEU A 88 13.93 -10.69 6.07
N ALA A 89 13.20 -11.09 5.00
CA ALA A 89 13.23 -10.44 3.71
C ALA A 89 11.93 -9.68 3.45
N TYR A 90 12.08 -8.41 3.04
CA TYR A 90 10.99 -7.53 2.68
C TYR A 90 11.26 -6.91 1.31
N GLU A 91 10.20 -6.70 0.54
CA GLU A 91 10.23 -6.06 -0.76
C GLU A 91 9.26 -4.88 -0.79
N GLN A 92 9.66 -3.80 -1.46
CA GLN A 92 8.80 -2.65 -1.70
C GLN A 92 8.14 -2.76 -3.07
N ASP A 93 6.85 -2.45 -3.15
CA ASP A 93 6.13 -2.43 -4.41
C ASP A 93 6.44 -1.14 -5.18
N PRO A 94 6.97 -1.22 -6.41
CA PRO A 94 7.25 -0.02 -7.20
C PRO A 94 5.99 0.63 -7.80
N TYR A 95 4.85 -0.07 -7.81
CA TYR A 95 3.62 0.33 -8.48
C TYR A 95 2.44 0.57 -7.54
N ALA A 96 2.42 -0.04 -6.35
CA ALA A 96 1.39 0.17 -5.34
C ALA A 96 1.95 1.02 -4.19
N GLN A 97 1.30 2.15 -3.93
CA GLN A 97 1.77 3.13 -2.95
C GLN A 97 0.59 3.73 -2.19
N PHE A 98 0.85 4.18 -0.98
CA PHE A 98 -0.03 5.11 -0.30
C PHE A 98 -0.03 6.48 -1.01
N LEU A 99 -1.16 7.16 -1.00
CA LEU A 99 -1.29 8.51 -1.59
C LEU A 99 -0.37 9.52 -0.91
N VAL A 100 -0.28 9.43 0.42
CA VAL A 100 0.68 10.13 1.28
C VAL A 100 1.39 9.09 2.13
N VAL A 101 2.38 9.47 2.94
CA VAL A 101 3.03 8.52 3.85
C VAL A 101 2.04 8.00 4.89
N PRO A 102 2.16 6.72 5.33
CA PRO A 102 1.17 6.10 6.23
C PRO A 102 0.93 6.87 7.54
N GLU A 103 1.92 7.58 8.04
CA GLU A 103 1.80 8.43 9.23
C GLU A 103 0.75 9.53 9.04
N GLU A 104 0.77 10.19 7.88
CA GLU A 104 -0.21 11.23 7.52
C GLU A 104 -1.57 10.61 7.14
N ASP A 105 -1.55 9.49 6.39
CA ASP A 105 -2.75 8.83 5.89
C ASP A 105 -3.63 8.25 7.02
N LEU A 106 -3.03 7.89 8.15
CA LEU A 106 -3.74 7.34 9.31
C LEU A 106 -4.34 8.40 10.24
N GLN A 107 -3.99 9.69 10.11
CA GLN A 107 -4.45 10.74 11.03
C GLN A 107 -5.97 10.85 11.06
N GLU A 108 -6.60 11.09 9.92
CA GLU A 108 -8.04 11.25 9.84
C GLU A 108 -8.83 9.98 10.17
N PRO A 109 -8.47 8.78 9.64
CA PRO A 109 -9.12 7.54 10.06
C PRO A 109 -9.07 7.31 11.56
N LEU A 110 -7.91 7.44 12.21
CA LEU A 110 -7.77 7.22 13.65
C LEU A 110 -8.56 8.26 14.47
N ARG A 111 -8.49 9.53 14.08
CA ARG A 111 -9.28 10.60 14.71
C ARG A 111 -10.78 10.31 14.59
N GLY A 112 -11.23 9.93 13.39
CA GLY A 112 -12.63 9.57 13.14
C GLY A 112 -13.10 8.40 13.98
N TYR A 113 -12.31 7.33 14.11
CA TYR A 113 -12.64 6.19 14.96
C TYR A 113 -12.75 6.59 16.44
N LEU A 114 -11.78 7.36 16.96
CA LEU A 114 -11.78 7.81 18.35
C LEU A 114 -12.96 8.72 18.65
N LEU A 115 -13.27 9.65 17.75
CA LEU A 115 -14.44 10.54 17.88
C LEU A 115 -15.75 9.74 17.84
N ASN A 116 -15.86 8.81 16.90
CA ASN A 116 -17.07 7.99 16.69
C ASN A 116 -17.26 6.92 17.79
N SER A 117 -16.23 6.65 18.60
CA SER A 117 -16.36 5.77 19.76
C SER A 117 -17.39 6.30 20.78
N GLY A 118 -17.68 7.62 20.72
CA GLY A 118 -18.61 8.30 21.62
C GLY A 118 -18.12 8.43 23.06
N GLN A 119 -16.88 8.01 23.35
CA GLN A 119 -16.32 8.03 24.70
C GLN A 119 -15.77 9.41 25.09
N PHE A 120 -15.37 10.21 24.10
CA PHE A 120 -14.75 11.51 24.33
C PHE A 120 -15.72 12.64 24.02
N GLU A 121 -15.62 13.73 24.77
CA GLU A 121 -16.33 14.97 24.46
C GLU A 121 -15.87 15.57 23.13
N ALA A 122 -14.55 15.57 22.91
CA ALA A 122 -13.92 15.98 21.67
C ALA A 122 -12.63 15.17 21.45
N VAL A 123 -12.24 15.01 20.18
CA VAL A 123 -10.94 14.52 19.78
C VAL A 123 -10.27 15.59 18.94
N THR A 124 -9.12 16.07 19.38
CA THR A 124 -8.38 17.19 18.79
C THR A 124 -6.97 16.75 18.40
N GLU A 125 -6.27 17.63 17.71
CA GLU A 125 -4.84 17.51 17.44
C GLU A 125 -4.04 18.32 18.44
N ALA A 126 -2.74 18.03 18.53
CA ALA A 126 -1.82 18.84 19.32
C ALA A 126 -1.82 20.29 18.81
N GLY A 127 -1.92 21.25 19.76
CA GLY A 127 -1.98 22.68 19.42
C GLY A 127 -3.39 23.25 19.19
N SER A 128 -4.45 22.43 19.33
CA SER A 128 -5.83 22.92 19.33
C SER A 128 -6.09 23.95 20.45
N ALA A 129 -7.04 24.87 20.21
CA ALA A 129 -7.50 25.80 21.23
C ALA A 129 -8.21 25.11 22.41
N LEU A 130 -8.75 23.91 22.21
CA LEU A 130 -9.33 23.09 23.27
C LEU A 130 -8.20 22.48 24.11
N LYS A 131 -8.20 22.73 25.41
CA LYS A 131 -7.22 22.12 26.32
C LYS A 131 -7.56 20.63 26.50
N PRO A 132 -6.69 19.71 26.09
CA PRO A 132 -6.93 18.29 26.31
C PRO A 132 -6.79 17.94 27.80
N THR A 133 -7.57 16.98 28.25
CA THR A 133 -7.42 16.32 29.55
C THR A 133 -6.73 14.98 29.45
N LEU A 134 -6.62 14.47 28.23
CA LEU A 134 -5.99 13.19 27.88
C LEU A 134 -5.20 13.35 26.59
N LEU A 135 -4.00 12.77 26.54
CA LEU A 135 -3.19 12.70 25.34
C LEU A 135 -3.01 11.25 24.92
N VAL A 136 -2.95 10.99 23.63
CA VAL A 136 -2.59 9.70 23.08
C VAL A 136 -1.43 9.82 22.10
N GLU A 137 -0.44 8.96 22.26
CA GLU A 137 0.60 8.67 21.28
C GLU A 137 0.28 7.34 20.63
N ILE A 138 0.37 7.30 19.30
CA ILE A 138 0.04 6.13 18.50
C ILE A 138 1.29 5.72 17.75
N SER A 139 1.68 4.46 17.86
CA SER A 139 2.77 3.89 17.08
C SER A 139 2.28 2.71 16.25
N VAL A 140 2.82 2.57 15.04
CA VAL A 140 2.51 1.49 14.09
C VAL A 140 3.79 0.70 13.84
N PRO A 141 4.09 -0.30 14.69
CA PRO A 141 5.32 -1.10 14.55
C PRO A 141 5.30 -2.03 13.35
N GLN A 142 4.13 -2.45 12.86
CA GLN A 142 4.00 -3.36 11.73
C GLN A 142 2.90 -2.90 10.77
N LEU A 143 3.26 -2.78 9.48
CA LEU A 143 2.35 -2.46 8.38
C LEU A 143 2.89 -3.09 7.09
N TYR A 144 2.52 -4.34 6.83
CA TYR A 144 3.02 -5.07 5.66
C TYR A 144 2.07 -6.15 5.17
N GLY A 145 2.24 -6.57 3.91
CA GLY A 145 1.63 -7.79 3.38
C GLY A 145 2.50 -9.00 3.71
N ASP A 146 1.97 -9.96 4.45
CA ASP A 146 2.65 -11.23 4.72
C ASP A 146 2.44 -12.19 3.54
N PHE A 147 3.45 -12.29 2.69
CA PHE A 147 3.46 -13.14 1.49
C PHE A 147 4.48 -14.29 1.60
N LEU A 148 4.96 -14.56 2.80
CA LEU A 148 5.87 -15.65 3.09
C LEU A 148 5.28 -16.99 2.64
N ASN A 149 4.02 -17.27 3.01
CA ASN A 149 3.27 -18.40 2.49
C ASN A 149 2.41 -17.96 1.30
N ARG A 150 2.68 -18.55 0.12
CA ARG A 150 1.98 -18.22 -1.11
C ARG A 150 0.49 -18.58 -1.08
N THR A 151 0.11 -19.58 -0.30
CA THR A 151 -1.28 -20.06 -0.19
C THR A 151 -2.09 -19.33 0.87
N GLU A 152 -1.41 -18.63 1.79
CA GLU A 152 -2.04 -17.94 2.92
C GLU A 152 -1.57 -16.48 3.04
N PRO A 153 -1.71 -15.66 1.98
CA PRO A 153 -1.32 -14.27 2.06
C PRO A 153 -2.19 -13.53 3.07
N ALA A 154 -1.61 -12.56 3.78
CA ALA A 154 -2.34 -11.79 4.78
C ALA A 154 -1.90 -10.34 4.83
N ALA A 155 -2.79 -9.44 5.25
CA ALA A 155 -2.47 -8.09 5.70
C ALA A 155 -2.12 -8.14 7.18
N VAL A 156 -0.98 -7.56 7.55
CA VAL A 156 -0.52 -7.42 8.93
C VAL A 156 -0.52 -5.95 9.29
N LEU A 157 -1.16 -5.64 10.42
CA LEU A 157 -1.17 -4.31 11.03
C LEU A 157 -1.07 -4.46 12.54
N GLU A 158 -0.14 -3.72 13.14
CA GLU A 158 -0.03 -3.58 14.58
C GLU A 158 -0.06 -2.10 14.96
N ILE A 159 -0.86 -1.75 15.95
CA ILE A 159 -0.96 -0.40 16.49
C ILE A 159 -0.86 -0.45 18.01
N SER A 160 -0.03 0.41 18.57
CA SER A 160 0.11 0.62 19.99
C SER A 160 -0.41 2.02 20.37
N PHE A 161 -1.22 2.09 21.41
CA PHE A 161 -1.75 3.32 21.99
C PHE A 161 -1.13 3.54 23.37
N THR A 162 -0.53 4.70 23.59
CA THR A 162 -0.03 5.12 24.90
C THR A 162 -0.80 6.37 25.34
N PHE A 163 -1.53 6.24 26.44
CA PHE A 163 -2.35 7.34 26.99
C PHE A 163 -1.64 8.01 28.17
N PHE A 164 -1.71 9.35 28.18
CA PHE A 164 -1.16 10.19 29.25
C PHE A 164 -2.26 11.09 29.79
N GLY A 165 -2.27 11.31 31.11
CA GLY A 165 -3.02 12.39 31.71
C GLY A 165 -2.49 13.75 31.26
N ALA A 166 -3.36 14.72 31.12
CA ALA A 166 -2.99 16.08 30.69
C ALA A 166 -3.77 17.13 31.50
N PRO A 167 -3.59 17.23 32.84
CA PRO A 167 -4.39 18.10 33.70
C PRO A 167 -4.33 19.59 33.33
N ASN A 168 -3.25 20.02 32.68
CA ASN A 168 -3.07 21.42 32.21
C ASN A 168 -2.82 21.48 30.69
N GLY A 169 -3.23 20.45 29.94
CA GLY A 169 -2.94 20.30 28.49
C GLY A 169 -1.51 19.83 28.19
N LEU A 170 -0.70 19.57 29.22
CA LEU A 170 0.64 19.01 29.09
C LEU A 170 0.65 17.54 29.55
N PRO A 171 1.47 16.68 28.94
CA PRO A 171 1.59 15.29 29.35
C PRO A 171 2.10 15.24 30.81
N ASP A 172 1.42 14.43 31.62
CA ASP A 172 1.79 14.16 32.99
C ASP A 172 2.17 12.69 33.13
N LYS A 173 1.34 11.89 33.74
CA LYS A 173 1.58 10.47 33.98
C LYS A 173 1.04 9.62 32.87
N MET A 174 1.81 8.60 32.44
CA MET A 174 1.30 7.52 31.59
C MET A 174 0.20 6.76 32.35
N ILE A 175 -0.98 6.69 31.75
CA ILE A 175 -2.15 6.01 32.32
C ILE A 175 -2.19 4.55 31.87
N SER A 176 -2.01 4.32 30.58
CA SER A 176 -2.05 2.97 30.02
C SER A 176 -1.28 2.89 28.69
N GLN A 177 -0.80 1.71 28.36
CA GLN A 177 -0.27 1.38 27.07
C GLN A 177 -0.83 0.02 26.65
N LYS A 178 -1.31 -0.06 25.40
CA LYS A 178 -1.83 -1.32 24.83
C LYS A 178 -1.50 -1.41 23.36
N SER A 179 -1.10 -2.62 22.94
CA SER A 179 -0.81 -2.96 21.54
C SER A 179 -1.86 -3.94 21.02
N TYR A 180 -2.24 -3.75 19.78
CA TYR A 180 -3.17 -4.60 19.05
C TYR A 180 -2.55 -5.04 17.76
N HIS A 181 -2.56 -6.33 17.52
CA HIS A 181 -2.04 -6.96 16.31
C HIS A 181 -3.16 -7.66 15.57
N GLN A 182 -3.27 -7.41 14.27
CA GLN A 182 -4.22 -8.08 13.38
C GLN A 182 -3.49 -8.67 12.18
N ARG A 183 -3.88 -9.90 11.85
CA ARG A 183 -3.48 -10.62 10.65
C ARG A 183 -4.73 -11.02 9.89
N ILE A 184 -5.03 -10.33 8.78
CA ILE A 184 -6.24 -10.54 7.98
C ILE A 184 -5.88 -11.37 6.74
N PRO A 185 -6.43 -12.59 6.58
CA PRO A 185 -6.22 -13.40 5.40
C PRO A 185 -6.74 -12.70 4.14
N LEU A 186 -5.97 -12.76 3.06
CA LEU A 186 -6.32 -12.14 1.78
C LEU A 186 -6.83 -13.19 0.79
N LYS A 187 -7.84 -12.81 0.00
CA LYS A 187 -8.38 -13.66 -1.07
C LYS A 187 -7.46 -13.72 -2.30
N ALA A 188 -6.57 -12.73 -2.46
CA ALA A 188 -5.64 -12.62 -3.57
C ALA A 188 -4.40 -11.82 -3.15
N ARG A 189 -3.27 -12.09 -3.82
CA ARG A 189 -2.00 -11.36 -3.64
C ARG A 189 -1.98 -10.11 -4.53
N THR A 190 -2.89 -9.18 -4.29
CA THR A 190 -3.00 -7.90 -5.01
C THR A 190 -2.93 -6.73 -4.05
N ALA A 191 -2.45 -5.59 -4.52
CA ALA A 191 -2.39 -4.37 -3.74
C ALA A 191 -3.78 -3.94 -3.22
N ALA A 192 -4.81 -4.06 -4.05
CA ALA A 192 -6.19 -3.74 -3.65
C ALA A 192 -6.70 -4.67 -2.53
N ALA A 193 -6.42 -5.97 -2.60
CA ALA A 193 -6.78 -6.91 -1.55
C ALA A 193 -6.01 -6.62 -0.25
N LEU A 194 -4.73 -6.24 -0.34
CA LEU A 194 -3.91 -5.87 0.80
C LEU A 194 -4.44 -4.59 1.47
N MET A 195 -4.76 -3.56 0.70
CA MET A 195 -5.35 -2.32 1.23
C MET A 195 -6.70 -2.59 1.92
N ALA A 196 -7.56 -3.41 1.32
CA ALA A 196 -8.81 -3.84 1.96
C ALA A 196 -8.57 -4.61 3.27
N GLY A 197 -7.53 -5.46 3.30
CA GLY A 197 -7.10 -6.19 4.50
C GLY A 197 -6.62 -5.25 5.62
N TRP A 198 -5.81 -4.24 5.30
CA TRP A 198 -5.38 -3.24 6.29
C TRP A 198 -6.53 -2.39 6.81
N ASN A 199 -7.49 -2.00 5.96
CA ASN A 199 -8.69 -1.30 6.42
C ASN A 199 -9.52 -2.16 7.39
N GLU A 200 -9.68 -3.44 7.11
CA GLU A 200 -10.35 -4.38 8.02
C GLU A 200 -9.56 -4.59 9.32
N ALA A 201 -8.22 -4.67 9.24
CA ALA A 201 -7.35 -4.74 10.42
C ALA A 201 -7.50 -3.51 11.30
N LEU A 202 -7.45 -2.31 10.69
CA LEU A 202 -7.64 -1.04 11.38
C LEU A 202 -8.99 -0.99 12.09
N ARG A 203 -10.07 -1.34 11.39
CA ARG A 203 -11.41 -1.40 11.96
C ARG A 203 -11.46 -2.32 13.20
N ARG A 204 -10.92 -3.54 13.12
CA ARG A 204 -10.89 -4.48 14.25
C ARG A 204 -10.07 -3.97 15.42
N ILE A 205 -8.91 -3.37 15.15
CA ILE A 205 -8.07 -2.76 16.18
C ILE A 205 -8.85 -1.66 16.90
N MET A 206 -9.51 -0.79 16.15
CA MET A 206 -10.26 0.33 16.73
C MET A 206 -11.51 -0.13 17.49
N ASP A 207 -12.21 -1.16 17.02
CA ASP A 207 -13.32 -1.78 17.76
C ASP A 207 -12.84 -2.34 19.12
N GLN A 208 -11.63 -2.93 19.18
CA GLN A 208 -11.03 -3.41 20.43
C GLN A 208 -10.52 -2.27 21.32
N ALA A 209 -9.94 -1.24 20.70
CA ALA A 209 -9.41 -0.08 21.40
C ALA A 209 -10.51 0.83 21.98
N ALA A 210 -11.70 0.80 21.41
CA ALA A 210 -12.85 1.57 21.93
C ALA A 210 -13.16 1.26 23.40
N HIS A 211 -12.78 0.12 23.94
CA HIS A 211 -12.99 -0.25 25.33
C HIS A 211 -11.90 0.27 26.30
N ILE A 212 -10.78 0.80 25.80
CA ILE A 212 -9.66 1.25 26.67
C ILE A 212 -9.92 2.62 27.27
N ALA A 213 -10.59 3.48 26.53
CA ALA A 213 -10.83 4.86 26.95
C ALA A 213 -11.92 4.96 28.04
N ALA A 214 -12.57 3.85 28.40
CA ALA A 214 -13.53 3.77 29.50
C ALA A 214 -12.86 3.65 30.89
N MET A 215 -11.53 3.49 30.94
CA MET A 215 -10.73 3.49 32.17
C MET A 215 -10.23 4.90 32.48
#